data_2bdd099bd539646cca46acfd7c6d6392
#
_entry.id   2bdd099bd539646cca46acfd7c6d6392
#
_cell.length_a   1.000
_cell.length_b   1.000
_cell.length_c   1.000
_cell.angle_alpha   90.00
_cell.angle_beta   90.00
_cell.angle_gamma   90.00
#
_symmetry.space_group_name_H-M   'P 1'
#
loop_
_entity.id
_entity.type
_entity.pdbx_description
1 polymer ?
#
loop_
_entity_poly.entity_id
_entity_poly.type
_entity_poly.pdbx_seq_one_letter_code
_entity_poly.pdbx_strand_id
1 'polypeptide(L)'
;MVLAALVLALEGEAPPEPLGLRGFLYALLREVAPEAHDQGENPFSLGHGGREGAYWARFAFLREDLYARLAPRLFALEGQEVRLGHPFRVRGVFQEGHPWAGVSTYARLFQGPAGPDLPLHFQSPTFFRRKGVHYPLPEPRLVLESLFRRFQAFAPLTPPEAVREALLERTTVRFLEGRTRPARTEVDTVGFVGKVVYHLPKATEEEALWLWALGRFAFFAGVGAKTSLGYGLVRPWVSRVQTSQEPGPDNGMLGG
;
A
#
# COMPACT_ATOMS: atom_id res chain seq x y z
N MET A 1 9.03 11.45 -11.98
CA MET A 1 9.01 11.38 -10.49
C MET A 1 8.98 9.94 -10.07
N VAL A 2 9.91 9.56 -9.22
CA VAL A 2 10.13 8.19 -8.72
C VAL A 2 9.30 7.92 -7.48
N LEU A 3 8.76 6.71 -7.40
CA LEU A 3 8.19 6.07 -6.23
C LEU A 3 9.14 4.94 -5.81
N ALA A 4 9.48 4.86 -4.54
CA ALA A 4 10.39 3.82 -4.07
C ALA A 4 9.94 3.24 -2.73
N ALA A 5 10.18 1.96 -2.53
CA ALA A 5 10.01 1.26 -1.27
C ALA A 5 11.27 0.45 -0.97
N LEU A 6 11.96 0.82 0.08
CA LEU A 6 13.13 0.13 0.61
C LEU A 6 12.73 -0.76 1.78
N VAL A 7 13.34 -1.93 1.87
CA VAL A 7 13.12 -2.88 2.97
C VAL A 7 14.45 -3.21 3.63
N LEU A 8 14.50 -3.04 4.93
CA LEU A 8 15.58 -3.54 5.78
C LEU A 8 15.22 -4.94 6.26
N ALA A 9 16.06 -5.93 5.99
CA ALA A 9 16.00 -7.22 6.67
C ALA A 9 16.63 -7.07 8.05
N LEU A 10 15.91 -7.49 9.06
CA LEU A 10 16.24 -7.27 10.46
C LEU A 10 16.31 -8.60 11.21
N GLU A 11 17.33 -8.70 12.05
CA GLU A 11 17.44 -9.75 13.06
C GLU A 11 17.29 -9.14 14.44
N GLY A 12 16.41 -9.71 15.27
CA GLY A 12 16.09 -9.20 16.60
C GLY A 12 15.21 -10.16 17.39
N GLU A 13 14.96 -9.85 18.65
CA GLU A 13 14.20 -10.71 19.56
C GLU A 13 12.67 -10.50 19.47
N ALA A 14 12.23 -9.33 19.03
CA ALA A 14 10.81 -8.94 18.94
C ALA A 14 10.55 -8.17 17.65
N PRO A 15 9.28 -8.09 17.16
CA PRO A 15 8.97 -7.33 15.94
C PRO A 15 9.21 -5.83 16.11
N PRO A 16 9.53 -5.10 15.02
CA PRO A 16 9.65 -3.64 15.05
C PRO A 16 8.35 -2.99 15.54
N GLU A 17 8.48 -1.97 16.37
CA GLU A 17 7.35 -1.22 16.87
C GLU A 17 6.95 -0.08 15.91
N PRO A 18 5.66 0.16 15.65
CA PRO A 18 5.19 1.25 14.80
C PRO A 18 5.75 2.63 15.17
N LEU A 19 5.76 2.95 16.46
CA LEU A 19 6.30 4.23 16.95
C LEU A 19 7.82 4.30 16.85
N GLY A 20 8.52 3.20 17.14
CA GLY A 20 9.97 3.10 16.98
C GLY A 20 10.40 3.29 15.51
N LEU A 21 9.68 2.64 14.59
CA LEU A 21 9.90 2.76 13.15
C LEU A 21 9.68 4.20 12.65
N ARG A 22 8.59 4.83 13.10
CA ARG A 22 8.30 6.22 12.77
C ARG A 22 9.35 7.17 13.36
N GLY A 23 9.69 6.99 14.65
CA GLY A 23 10.71 7.80 15.33
C GLY A 23 12.05 7.74 14.63
N PHE A 24 12.46 6.54 14.20
CA PHE A 24 13.67 6.34 13.42
C PHE A 24 13.66 7.11 12.10
N LEU A 25 12.57 7.01 11.30
CA LEU A 25 12.48 7.77 10.06
C LEU A 25 12.49 9.28 10.30
N TYR A 26 11.80 9.76 11.33
CA TYR A 26 11.80 11.18 11.67
C TYR A 26 13.17 11.70 12.14
N ALA A 27 13.97 10.87 12.79
CA ALA A 27 15.36 11.23 13.13
C ALA A 27 16.18 11.45 11.84
N LEU A 28 16.08 10.53 10.87
CA LEU A 28 16.75 10.69 9.57
C LEU A 28 16.23 11.91 8.79
N LEU A 29 14.90 12.14 8.78
CA LEU A 29 14.31 13.29 8.09
C LEU A 29 14.80 14.63 8.66
N ARG A 30 14.94 14.75 9.99
CA ARG A 30 15.48 15.97 10.62
C ARG A 30 16.88 16.29 10.16
N GLU A 31 17.70 15.29 9.85
CA GLU A 31 19.07 15.48 9.39
C GLU A 31 19.13 15.91 7.90
N VAL A 32 18.25 15.37 7.05
CA VAL A 32 18.41 15.50 5.58
C VAL A 32 17.29 16.28 4.90
N ALA A 33 16.13 16.42 5.53
CA ALA A 33 14.94 17.07 4.96
C ALA A 33 14.00 17.63 6.05
N PRO A 34 14.47 18.57 6.90
CA PRO A 34 13.68 19.10 8.02
C PRO A 34 12.34 19.71 7.57
N GLU A 35 12.29 20.25 6.35
CA GLU A 35 11.11 20.82 5.73
C GLU A 35 9.99 19.81 5.42
N ALA A 36 10.30 18.51 5.39
CA ALA A 36 9.31 17.45 5.12
C ALA A 36 8.35 17.19 6.29
N HIS A 37 8.60 17.82 7.46
CA HIS A 37 7.83 17.61 8.68
C HIS A 37 6.49 18.34 8.71
N ASP A 38 6.35 19.46 8.00
CA ASP A 38 5.22 20.40 8.10
C ASP A 38 4.16 20.21 7.00
N GLN A 39 4.25 19.16 6.20
CA GLN A 39 3.30 18.92 5.10
C GLN A 39 2.08 18.14 5.59
N GLY A 40 0.87 18.59 5.23
CA GLY A 40 -0.40 18.04 5.69
C GLY A 40 -0.60 16.53 5.40
N GLU A 41 -0.11 16.03 4.24
CA GLU A 41 -0.03 14.59 3.93
C GLU A 41 1.42 14.10 4.02
N ASN A 42 1.63 12.97 4.70
CA ASN A 42 2.99 12.40 4.79
C ASN A 42 3.46 11.88 3.43
N PRO A 43 4.62 12.33 2.91
CA PRO A 43 5.16 11.89 1.62
C PRO A 43 5.81 10.49 1.68
N PHE A 44 5.48 9.71 2.68
CA PHE A 44 5.98 8.36 2.90
C PHE A 44 4.91 7.45 3.53
N SER A 45 5.12 6.16 3.44
CA SER A 45 4.44 5.13 4.23
C SER A 45 5.43 4.17 4.84
N LEU A 46 5.05 3.57 5.97
CA LEU A 46 5.86 2.60 6.67
C LEU A 46 5.20 1.23 6.66
N GLY A 47 5.98 0.20 6.93
CA GLY A 47 5.50 -1.16 7.10
C GLY A 47 6.51 -2.00 7.85
N HIS A 48 6.04 -3.04 8.47
CA HIS A 48 6.90 -4.03 9.12
C HIS A 48 6.23 -5.40 9.14
N GLY A 49 7.02 -6.42 9.39
CA GLY A 49 6.53 -7.79 9.53
C GLY A 49 7.68 -8.75 9.80
N GLY A 50 7.40 -10.04 9.62
CA GLY A 50 8.34 -11.12 9.94
C GLY A 50 7.93 -11.88 11.18
N ARG A 51 8.76 -12.87 11.57
CA ARG A 51 8.55 -13.76 12.71
C ARG A 51 9.86 -14.45 13.09
N GLU A 52 9.89 -15.01 14.29
CA GLU A 52 10.95 -15.94 14.71
C GLU A 52 12.37 -15.37 14.56
N GLY A 53 12.58 -14.12 14.96
CA GLY A 53 13.89 -13.45 14.88
C GLY A 53 14.21 -12.83 13.52
N ALA A 54 13.52 -13.22 12.45
CA ALA A 54 13.67 -12.67 11.10
C ALA A 54 12.53 -11.68 10.81
N TYR A 55 12.83 -10.39 10.90
CA TYR A 55 11.87 -9.32 10.70
C TYR A 55 12.24 -8.45 9.50
N TRP A 56 11.38 -7.54 9.15
CA TRP A 56 11.65 -6.51 8.15
C TRP A 56 10.95 -5.21 8.51
N ALA A 57 11.57 -4.11 8.12
CA ALA A 57 11.03 -2.76 8.16
C ALA A 57 11.04 -2.17 6.76
N ARG A 58 9.95 -1.48 6.40
CA ARG A 58 9.75 -0.90 5.07
C ARG A 58 9.57 0.61 5.16
N PHE A 59 10.24 1.31 4.26
CA PHE A 59 10.19 2.75 4.07
C PHE A 59 9.83 3.02 2.62
N ALA A 60 8.61 3.50 2.36
CA ALA A 60 8.19 3.88 1.02
C ALA A 60 8.07 5.39 0.88
N PHE A 61 8.55 5.92 -0.21
CA PHE A 61 8.64 7.34 -0.51
C PHE A 61 7.78 7.66 -1.74
N LEU A 62 6.93 8.70 -1.61
CA LEU A 62 6.06 9.20 -2.66
C LEU A 62 6.67 10.41 -3.39
N ARG A 63 7.80 10.92 -2.90
CA ARG A 63 8.57 12.02 -3.47
C ARG A 63 9.99 11.54 -3.77
N GLU A 64 10.44 11.84 -4.98
CA GLU A 64 11.77 11.48 -5.48
C GLU A 64 12.90 12.12 -4.70
N ASP A 65 12.74 13.39 -4.31
CA ASP A 65 13.76 14.11 -3.54
C ASP A 65 14.00 13.51 -2.15
N LEU A 66 12.94 13.04 -1.48
CA LEU A 66 13.08 12.34 -0.20
C LEU A 66 13.76 10.98 -0.38
N TYR A 67 13.38 10.24 -1.41
CA TYR A 67 14.04 8.99 -1.73
C TYR A 67 15.54 9.22 -2.00
N ALA A 68 15.89 10.19 -2.83
CA ALA A 68 17.29 10.48 -3.18
C ALA A 68 18.15 10.85 -1.97
N ARG A 69 17.58 11.57 -0.99
CA ARG A 69 18.29 11.97 0.24
C ARG A 69 18.38 10.84 1.27
N LEU A 70 17.33 10.01 1.40
CA LEU A 70 17.25 8.99 2.45
C LEU A 70 17.79 7.62 2.03
N ALA A 71 17.72 7.25 0.75
CA ALA A 71 18.20 5.95 0.28
C ALA A 71 19.67 5.68 0.62
N PRO A 72 20.62 6.60 0.40
CA PRO A 72 22.03 6.38 0.79
C PRO A 72 22.21 6.12 2.29
N ARG A 73 21.42 6.81 3.12
CA ARG A 73 21.44 6.63 4.57
C ARG A 73 20.90 5.26 4.99
N LEU A 74 19.82 4.82 4.35
CA LEU A 74 19.23 3.50 4.62
C LEU A 74 20.15 2.37 4.12
N PHE A 75 20.79 2.51 2.95
CA PHE A 75 21.76 1.51 2.47
C PHE A 75 22.99 1.40 3.36
N ALA A 76 23.47 2.51 3.93
CA ALA A 76 24.59 2.52 4.85
C ALA A 76 24.34 1.79 6.19
N LEU A 77 23.07 1.42 6.47
CA LEU A 77 22.72 0.66 7.68
C LEU A 77 23.05 -0.83 7.58
N GLU A 78 23.37 -1.35 6.43
CA GLU A 78 23.70 -2.77 6.29
C GLU A 78 24.86 -3.15 7.20
N GLY A 79 24.67 -4.21 7.99
CA GLY A 79 25.63 -4.64 9.02
C GLY A 79 25.60 -3.80 10.31
N GLN A 80 24.86 -2.70 10.38
CA GLN A 80 24.75 -1.84 11.56
C GLN A 80 23.64 -2.31 12.52
N GLU A 81 23.68 -1.76 13.72
CA GLU A 81 22.57 -1.89 14.68
C GLU A 81 21.67 -0.65 14.60
N VAL A 82 20.36 -0.90 14.61
CA VAL A 82 19.34 0.15 14.61
C VAL A 82 18.33 -0.10 15.73
N ARG A 83 17.69 0.96 16.22
CA ARG A 83 16.62 0.86 17.22
C ARG A 83 15.27 1.24 16.63
N LEU A 84 14.36 0.25 16.55
CA LEU A 84 12.99 0.41 16.04
C LEU A 84 11.97 -0.01 17.12
N GLY A 85 12.06 0.64 18.30
CA GLY A 85 11.45 0.19 19.55
C GLY A 85 12.42 -0.71 20.33
N HIS A 86 12.87 -1.78 19.71
CA HIS A 86 13.90 -2.71 20.17
C HIS A 86 15.18 -2.59 19.31
N PRO A 87 16.33 -3.12 19.77
CA PRO A 87 17.54 -3.21 18.96
C PRO A 87 17.38 -4.27 17.87
N PHE A 88 17.92 -3.98 16.68
CA PHE A 88 17.97 -4.88 15.54
C PHE A 88 19.32 -4.77 14.84
N ARG A 89 19.81 -5.92 14.34
CA ARG A 89 20.90 -5.94 13.39
C ARG A 89 20.31 -5.93 11.96
N VAL A 90 20.76 -4.99 11.13
CA VAL A 90 20.37 -4.93 9.72
C VAL A 90 21.20 -5.95 8.94
N ARG A 91 20.52 -6.93 8.35
CA ARG A 91 21.14 -8.03 7.59
C ARG A 91 21.19 -7.76 6.09
N GLY A 92 20.47 -6.77 5.62
CA GLY A 92 20.47 -6.34 4.22
C GLY A 92 19.47 -5.23 3.99
N VAL A 93 19.67 -4.48 2.93
CA VAL A 93 18.76 -3.41 2.48
C VAL A 93 18.36 -3.69 1.04
N PHE A 94 17.06 -3.82 0.81
CA PHE A 94 16.49 -4.25 -0.47
C PHE A 94 15.71 -3.13 -1.13
N GLN A 95 16.01 -2.86 -2.38
CA GLN A 95 15.22 -2.03 -3.28
C GLN A 95 14.38 -2.89 -4.24
N GLU A 96 14.78 -4.14 -4.43
CA GLU A 96 14.12 -5.18 -5.24
C GLU A 96 14.39 -6.56 -4.63
N GLY A 97 13.76 -7.61 -5.16
CA GLY A 97 13.96 -8.98 -4.64
C GLY A 97 13.23 -9.31 -3.34
N HIS A 98 12.64 -8.34 -2.66
CA HIS A 98 11.77 -8.55 -1.49
C HIS A 98 10.31 -8.22 -1.86
N PRO A 99 9.29 -9.00 -1.39
CA PRO A 99 7.88 -8.80 -1.78
C PRO A 99 7.31 -7.41 -1.48
N TRP A 100 7.96 -6.64 -0.62
CA TRP A 100 7.58 -5.29 -0.19
C TRP A 100 8.57 -4.20 -0.61
N ALA A 101 9.63 -4.56 -1.32
CA ALA A 101 10.54 -3.60 -1.97
C ALA A 101 10.14 -3.37 -3.42
N GLY A 102 10.45 -2.20 -3.94
CA GLY A 102 10.23 -1.91 -5.36
C GLY A 102 10.42 -0.43 -5.69
N VAL A 103 10.72 -0.20 -6.96
CA VAL A 103 10.84 1.14 -7.54
C VAL A 103 9.94 1.26 -8.75
N SER A 104 9.27 2.38 -8.88
CA SER A 104 8.40 2.70 -10.00
C SER A 104 8.47 4.20 -10.32
N THR A 105 7.67 4.62 -11.27
CA THR A 105 7.37 6.03 -11.50
C THR A 105 5.86 6.23 -11.58
N TYR A 106 5.39 7.46 -11.38
CA TYR A 106 3.96 7.75 -11.56
C TYR A 106 3.46 7.37 -12.95
N ALA A 107 4.27 7.56 -14.00
CA ALA A 107 3.93 7.14 -15.36
C ALA A 107 3.81 5.60 -15.50
N ARG A 108 4.68 4.84 -14.83
CA ARG A 108 4.63 3.38 -14.86
C ARG A 108 3.43 2.78 -14.13
N LEU A 109 2.77 3.53 -13.25
CA LEU A 109 1.54 3.07 -12.61
C LEU A 109 0.42 2.77 -13.63
N PHE A 110 0.43 3.44 -14.78
CA PHE A 110 -0.53 3.28 -15.87
C PHE A 110 -0.14 2.18 -16.87
N GLN A 111 1.01 1.54 -16.69
CA GLN A 111 1.49 0.46 -17.56
C GLN A 111 1.08 -0.92 -17.03
N GLY A 112 0.90 -1.86 -17.96
CA GLY A 112 0.55 -3.24 -17.66
C GLY A 112 -0.96 -3.49 -17.64
N PRO A 113 -1.37 -4.73 -17.33
CA PRO A 113 -2.78 -5.13 -17.42
C PRO A 113 -3.67 -4.25 -16.56
N ALA A 114 -4.81 -3.85 -17.12
CA ALA A 114 -5.87 -3.14 -16.44
C ALA A 114 -7.21 -3.74 -16.85
N GLY A 115 -8.19 -3.71 -15.97
CA GLY A 115 -9.51 -4.24 -16.20
C GLY A 115 -10.48 -3.76 -15.12
N PRO A 116 -11.74 -4.19 -15.17
CA PRO A 116 -12.76 -3.74 -14.23
C PRO A 116 -12.56 -4.26 -12.79
N ASP A 117 -11.72 -5.26 -12.60
CA ASP A 117 -11.46 -5.87 -11.29
C ASP A 117 -10.09 -5.47 -10.75
N LEU A 118 -10.06 -4.89 -9.56
CA LEU A 118 -8.84 -4.55 -8.82
C LEU A 118 -8.72 -5.41 -7.56
N PRO A 119 -7.90 -6.45 -7.56
CA PRO A 119 -7.63 -7.26 -6.38
C PRO A 119 -6.59 -6.59 -5.48
N LEU A 120 -6.95 -6.32 -4.22
CA LEU A 120 -6.05 -5.79 -3.20
C LEU A 120 -5.93 -6.72 -1.99
N HIS A 121 -4.69 -6.95 -1.53
CA HIS A 121 -4.38 -7.68 -0.31
C HIS A 121 -3.91 -6.71 0.77
N PHE A 122 -4.69 -6.57 1.83
CA PHE A 122 -4.43 -5.76 3.01
C PHE A 122 -3.63 -6.60 4.02
N GLN A 123 -2.35 -6.30 4.16
CA GLN A 123 -1.41 -7.06 4.97
C GLN A 123 -1.37 -6.61 6.43
N SER A 124 -1.49 -5.32 6.66
CA SER A 124 -1.54 -4.74 8.01
C SER A 124 -2.92 -4.17 8.31
N PRO A 125 -3.29 -3.99 9.60
CA PRO A 125 -4.57 -3.43 9.96
C PRO A 125 -4.85 -2.13 9.23
N THR A 126 -5.95 -2.07 8.49
CA THR A 126 -6.38 -0.93 7.69
C THR A 126 -7.68 -0.39 8.24
N PHE A 127 -7.74 0.91 8.51
CA PHE A 127 -8.91 1.61 9.01
C PHE A 127 -8.97 3.03 8.45
N PHE A 128 -10.13 3.64 8.53
CA PHE A 128 -10.41 4.96 7.97
C PHE A 128 -10.97 5.87 9.07
N ARG A 129 -10.80 7.18 8.91
CA ARG A 129 -11.49 8.16 9.77
C ARG A 129 -12.85 8.49 9.16
N ARG A 130 -13.92 8.20 9.90
CA ARG A 130 -15.29 8.50 9.50
C ARG A 130 -16.02 9.13 10.69
N LYS A 131 -16.45 10.40 10.54
CA LYS A 131 -17.19 11.14 11.60
C LYS A 131 -16.51 11.08 12.98
N GLY A 132 -15.18 11.23 13.00
CA GLY A 132 -14.39 11.24 14.25
C GLY A 132 -14.02 9.88 14.83
N VAL A 133 -14.54 8.77 14.27
CA VAL A 133 -14.22 7.40 14.71
C VAL A 133 -13.35 6.65 13.71
N HIS A 134 -12.65 5.62 14.18
CA HIS A 134 -11.93 4.70 13.30
C HIS A 134 -12.90 3.63 12.79
N TYR A 135 -12.99 3.51 11.47
CA TYR A 135 -13.87 2.60 10.77
C TYR A 135 -13.05 1.53 10.04
N PRO A 136 -13.23 0.23 10.34
CA PRO A 136 -12.31 -0.81 9.89
C PRO A 136 -12.62 -1.40 8.51
N LEU A 137 -13.84 -1.19 7.96
CA LEU A 137 -14.19 -1.86 6.71
C LEU A 137 -13.62 -1.13 5.49
N PRO A 138 -13.02 -1.87 4.54
CA PRO A 138 -12.43 -1.31 3.33
C PRO A 138 -13.50 -1.08 2.25
N GLU A 139 -14.48 -0.20 2.53
CA GLU A 139 -15.48 0.22 1.55
C GLU A 139 -14.80 0.84 0.33
N PRO A 140 -15.28 0.58 -0.91
CA PRO A 140 -14.66 1.07 -2.15
C PRO A 140 -14.40 2.57 -2.11
N ARG A 141 -15.40 3.34 -1.71
CA ARG A 141 -15.31 4.80 -1.64
C ARG A 141 -14.20 5.26 -0.67
N LEU A 142 -14.12 4.68 0.53
CA LEU A 142 -13.11 5.05 1.54
C LEU A 142 -11.69 4.71 1.07
N VAL A 143 -11.51 3.55 0.42
CA VAL A 143 -10.24 3.13 -0.15
C VAL A 143 -9.81 4.09 -1.26
N LEU A 144 -10.69 4.35 -2.22
CA LEU A 144 -10.41 5.22 -3.36
C LEU A 144 -10.20 6.68 -2.94
N GLU A 145 -11.01 7.24 -2.04
CA GLU A 145 -10.81 8.59 -1.50
C GLU A 145 -9.46 8.73 -0.79
N SER A 146 -9.05 7.71 -0.03
CA SER A 146 -7.73 7.68 0.62
C SER A 146 -6.59 7.71 -0.41
N LEU A 147 -6.73 6.94 -1.50
CA LEU A 147 -5.73 6.89 -2.57
C LEU A 147 -5.72 8.17 -3.39
N PHE A 148 -6.88 8.70 -3.79
CA PHE A 148 -6.97 9.96 -4.54
C PHE A 148 -6.35 11.12 -3.77
N ARG A 149 -6.67 11.27 -2.48
CA ARG A 149 -6.11 12.33 -1.64
C ARG A 149 -4.58 12.31 -1.65
N ARG A 150 -3.97 11.14 -1.45
CA ARG A 150 -2.51 11.00 -1.45
C ARG A 150 -1.92 11.12 -2.85
N PHE A 151 -2.61 10.61 -3.87
CA PHE A 151 -2.17 10.75 -5.25
C PHE A 151 -2.13 12.22 -5.66
N GLN A 152 -3.21 12.98 -5.39
CA GLN A 152 -3.28 14.42 -5.68
C GLN A 152 -2.22 15.24 -4.94
N ALA A 153 -1.82 14.83 -3.73
CA ALA A 153 -0.81 15.53 -2.95
C ALA A 153 0.60 15.41 -3.54
N PHE A 154 0.91 14.31 -4.26
CA PHE A 154 2.28 14.01 -4.65
C PHE A 154 2.49 13.70 -6.13
N ALA A 155 1.45 13.32 -6.87
CA ALA A 155 1.55 13.00 -8.27
C ALA A 155 1.65 14.26 -9.15
N PRO A 156 2.38 14.19 -10.28
CA PRO A 156 2.47 15.31 -11.23
C PRO A 156 1.25 15.43 -12.15
N LEU A 157 0.22 14.60 -11.96
CA LEU A 157 -0.97 14.55 -12.78
C LEU A 157 -2.22 14.37 -11.90
N THR A 158 -3.36 14.81 -12.42
CA THR A 158 -4.64 14.74 -11.73
C THR A 158 -5.61 13.89 -12.56
N PRO A 159 -6.41 13.00 -11.96
CA PRO A 159 -7.43 12.26 -12.68
C PRO A 159 -8.48 13.22 -13.24
N PRO A 160 -9.04 12.96 -14.44
CA PRO A 160 -10.21 13.65 -14.92
C PRO A 160 -11.35 13.53 -13.92
N GLU A 161 -12.12 14.61 -13.68
CA GLU A 161 -13.17 14.60 -12.66
C GLU A 161 -14.23 13.53 -12.94
N ALA A 162 -14.63 13.35 -14.21
CA ALA A 162 -15.58 12.31 -14.59
C ALA A 162 -15.07 10.89 -14.25
N VAL A 163 -13.79 10.62 -14.42
CA VAL A 163 -13.17 9.34 -14.03
C VAL A 163 -13.19 9.18 -12.51
N ARG A 164 -12.81 10.24 -11.79
CA ARG A 164 -12.81 10.24 -10.34
C ARG A 164 -14.21 9.96 -9.77
N GLU A 165 -15.24 10.65 -10.27
CA GLU A 165 -16.64 10.43 -9.89
C GLU A 165 -17.09 9.00 -10.20
N ALA A 166 -16.82 8.50 -11.41
CA ALA A 166 -17.16 7.15 -11.82
C ALA A 166 -16.55 6.10 -10.88
N LEU A 167 -15.25 6.24 -10.54
CA LEU A 167 -14.58 5.33 -9.63
C LEU A 167 -15.19 5.38 -8.22
N LEU A 168 -15.50 6.57 -7.69
CA LEU A 168 -16.03 6.73 -6.35
C LEU A 168 -17.48 6.22 -6.21
N GLU A 169 -18.30 6.36 -7.24
CA GLU A 169 -19.73 6.07 -7.17
C GLU A 169 -20.08 4.67 -7.65
N ARG A 170 -19.37 4.15 -8.66
CA ARG A 170 -19.71 2.90 -9.32
C ARG A 170 -18.90 1.70 -8.83
N THR A 171 -17.74 1.91 -8.17
CA THR A 171 -16.94 0.78 -7.69
C THR A 171 -17.65 0.05 -6.55
N THR A 172 -17.76 -1.26 -6.69
CA THR A 172 -18.39 -2.17 -5.72
C THR A 172 -17.38 -3.19 -5.17
N VAL A 173 -17.77 -3.96 -4.17
CA VAL A 173 -16.99 -5.12 -3.70
C VAL A 173 -17.53 -6.38 -4.38
N ARG A 174 -16.70 -7.06 -5.16
CA ARG A 174 -17.02 -8.35 -5.80
C ARG A 174 -16.63 -9.54 -4.92
N PHE A 175 -15.55 -9.41 -4.15
CA PHE A 175 -15.06 -10.44 -3.24
C PHE A 175 -14.44 -9.79 -2.01
N LEU A 176 -14.70 -10.36 -0.86
CA LEU A 176 -14.10 -9.94 0.41
C LEU A 176 -13.86 -11.18 1.29
N GLU A 177 -12.62 -11.37 1.68
CA GLU A 177 -12.18 -12.38 2.62
C GLU A 177 -11.22 -11.74 3.63
N GLY A 178 -11.53 -11.82 4.90
CA GLY A 178 -10.65 -11.23 5.90
C GLY A 178 -11.25 -11.19 7.29
N ARG A 179 -10.54 -10.47 8.15
CA ARG A 179 -10.91 -10.27 9.54
C ARG A 179 -10.41 -8.92 10.05
N THR A 180 -10.90 -8.49 11.19
CA THR A 180 -10.32 -7.36 11.90
C THR A 180 -9.17 -7.83 12.79
N ARG A 181 -8.16 -6.95 12.93
CA ARG A 181 -7.06 -7.11 13.89
C ARG A 181 -6.89 -5.84 14.71
N PRO A 182 -6.46 -5.94 15.96
CA PRO A 182 -6.13 -4.78 16.78
C PRO A 182 -5.06 -3.91 16.09
N ALA A 183 -5.24 -2.60 16.19
CA ALA A 183 -4.29 -1.59 15.80
C ALA A 183 -4.03 -0.69 17.02
N ARG A 184 -2.81 -0.72 17.54
CA ARG A 184 -2.41 0.10 18.68
C ARG A 184 -2.06 1.51 18.19
N THR A 185 -2.97 2.43 18.41
CA THR A 185 -2.78 3.87 18.14
C THR A 185 -2.95 4.64 19.46
N GLU A 186 -3.19 5.94 19.39
CA GLU A 186 -3.52 6.76 20.56
C GLU A 186 -4.85 6.31 21.24
N VAL A 187 -5.69 5.62 20.48
CA VAL A 187 -6.92 4.97 20.94
C VAL A 187 -6.94 3.52 20.47
N ASP A 188 -7.49 2.63 21.28
CA ASP A 188 -7.68 1.24 20.88
C ASP A 188 -8.62 1.19 19.67
N THR A 189 -8.15 0.59 18.61
CA THR A 189 -8.92 0.44 17.38
C THR A 189 -8.65 -0.91 16.74
N VAL A 190 -9.46 -1.24 15.75
CA VAL A 190 -9.25 -2.41 14.91
C VAL A 190 -9.18 -1.99 13.46
N GLY A 191 -8.47 -2.76 12.65
CA GLY A 191 -8.38 -2.57 11.21
C GLY A 191 -8.56 -3.88 10.46
N PHE A 192 -9.01 -3.79 9.23
CA PHE A 192 -9.18 -4.93 8.33
C PHE A 192 -7.83 -5.47 7.87
N VAL A 193 -7.71 -6.78 7.83
CA VAL A 193 -6.66 -7.53 7.13
C VAL A 193 -7.30 -8.62 6.30
N GLY A 194 -6.86 -8.77 5.04
CA GLY A 194 -7.46 -9.75 4.14
C GLY A 194 -7.38 -9.35 2.67
N LYS A 195 -8.22 -9.94 1.85
CA LYS A 195 -8.27 -9.76 0.40
C LYS A 195 -9.60 -9.18 -0.01
N VAL A 196 -9.57 -8.21 -0.91
CA VAL A 196 -10.77 -7.61 -1.50
C VAL A 196 -10.57 -7.52 -2.99
N VAL A 197 -11.59 -7.84 -3.77
CA VAL A 197 -11.67 -7.52 -5.20
C VAL A 197 -12.68 -6.42 -5.38
N TYR A 198 -12.22 -5.26 -5.79
CA TYR A 198 -13.06 -4.15 -6.19
C TYR A 198 -13.44 -4.32 -7.67
N HIS A 199 -14.70 -4.09 -7.99
CA HIS A 199 -15.25 -4.20 -9.34
C HIS A 199 -15.88 -2.90 -9.79
N LEU A 200 -15.46 -2.40 -10.94
CA LEU A 200 -16.05 -1.25 -11.61
C LEU A 200 -16.91 -1.73 -12.79
N PRO A 201 -18.25 -1.82 -12.62
CA PRO A 201 -19.12 -2.28 -13.68
C PRO A 201 -19.10 -1.33 -14.89
N LYS A 202 -19.09 -1.90 -16.09
CA LYS A 202 -19.06 -1.15 -17.37
C LYS A 202 -17.94 -0.11 -17.42
N ALA A 203 -16.75 -0.46 -16.89
CA ALA A 203 -15.59 0.41 -16.91
C ALA A 203 -15.17 0.73 -18.35
N THR A 204 -14.94 2.00 -18.64
CA THR A 204 -14.19 2.39 -19.84
C THR A 204 -12.71 1.99 -19.70
N GLU A 205 -11.97 1.99 -20.78
CA GLU A 205 -10.53 1.71 -20.74
C GLU A 205 -9.79 2.70 -19.84
N GLU A 206 -10.11 3.98 -19.93
CA GLU A 206 -9.50 5.03 -19.10
C GLU A 206 -9.83 4.82 -17.61
N GLU A 207 -11.10 4.54 -17.28
CA GLU A 207 -11.50 4.25 -15.90
C GLU A 207 -10.79 3.02 -15.33
N ALA A 208 -10.64 1.95 -16.11
CA ALA A 208 -9.91 0.76 -15.72
C ALA A 208 -8.41 1.04 -15.50
N LEU A 209 -7.79 1.83 -16.38
CA LEU A 209 -6.40 2.27 -16.23
C LEU A 209 -6.18 3.06 -14.93
N TRP A 210 -7.06 4.01 -14.62
CA TRP A 210 -6.99 4.78 -13.38
C TRP A 210 -7.22 3.92 -12.14
N LEU A 211 -8.19 2.99 -12.17
CA LEU A 211 -8.44 2.07 -11.07
C LEU A 211 -7.18 1.25 -10.75
N TRP A 212 -6.52 0.70 -11.77
CA TRP A 212 -5.29 -0.07 -11.61
C TRP A 212 -4.08 0.78 -11.26
N ALA A 213 -3.97 2.00 -11.77
CA ALA A 213 -2.91 2.93 -11.38
C ALA A 213 -2.99 3.27 -9.89
N LEU A 214 -4.19 3.52 -9.36
CA LEU A 214 -4.42 3.71 -7.93
C LEU A 214 -4.10 2.45 -7.12
N GLY A 215 -4.45 1.26 -7.62
CA GLY A 215 -4.10 -0.01 -6.97
C GLY A 215 -2.59 -0.25 -6.90
N ARG A 216 -1.85 0.06 -7.96
CA ARG A 216 -0.38 0.01 -7.98
C ARG A 216 0.24 1.08 -7.09
N PHE A 217 -0.35 2.28 -7.07
CA PHE A 217 0.06 3.36 -6.17
C PHE A 217 -0.13 2.98 -4.69
N ALA A 218 -1.19 2.25 -4.38
CA ALA A 218 -1.47 1.77 -3.03
C ALA A 218 -0.31 0.97 -2.42
N PHE A 219 0.46 0.26 -3.24
CA PHE A 219 1.68 -0.42 -2.79
C PHE A 219 2.67 0.55 -2.14
N PHE A 220 2.87 1.73 -2.71
CA PHE A 220 3.78 2.74 -2.17
C PHE A 220 3.13 3.60 -1.09
N ALA A 221 1.91 4.02 -1.32
CA ALA A 221 1.20 4.96 -0.46
C ALA A 221 0.63 4.31 0.82
N GLY A 222 0.24 3.04 0.76
CA GLY A 222 -0.68 2.47 1.74
C GLY A 222 -2.11 3.00 1.56
N VAL A 223 -3.04 2.46 2.34
CA VAL A 223 -4.47 2.81 2.30
C VAL A 223 -5.01 3.13 3.69
N GLY A 224 -5.86 4.15 3.79
CA GLY A 224 -6.52 4.52 5.03
C GLY A 224 -5.70 5.44 5.93
N ALA A 225 -5.94 5.35 7.23
CA ALA A 225 -5.32 6.22 8.23
C ALA A 225 -4.01 5.63 8.76
N LYS A 226 -3.12 6.53 9.26
CA LYS A 226 -1.89 6.16 9.98
C LYS A 226 -0.91 5.30 9.16
N THR A 227 -0.86 5.47 7.83
CA THR A 227 0.09 4.76 6.96
C THR A 227 1.55 5.07 7.32
N SER A 228 1.83 6.21 7.94
CA SER A 228 3.12 6.58 8.51
C SER A 228 3.46 5.89 9.84
N LEU A 229 2.59 5.00 10.32
CA LEU A 229 2.81 4.12 11.48
C LEU A 229 2.80 2.63 11.09
N GLY A 230 2.81 2.30 9.80
CA GLY A 230 2.82 0.91 9.34
C GLY A 230 1.44 0.28 9.17
N TYR A 231 0.37 1.04 9.34
CA TYR A 231 -0.99 0.61 9.03
C TYR A 231 -1.33 0.80 7.55
N GLY A 232 -2.32 0.05 7.06
CA GLY A 232 -2.75 0.18 5.67
C GLY A 232 -1.75 -0.33 4.64
N LEU A 233 -0.84 -1.22 5.00
CA LEU A 233 0.07 -1.87 4.06
C LEU A 233 -0.72 -2.78 3.12
N VAL A 234 -0.69 -2.48 1.83
CA VAL A 234 -1.52 -3.16 0.83
C VAL A 234 -0.76 -3.32 -0.48
N ARG A 235 -1.11 -4.33 -1.25
CA ARG A 235 -0.60 -4.52 -2.62
C ARG A 235 -1.65 -5.19 -3.50
N PRO A 236 -1.62 -4.99 -4.82
CA PRO A 236 -2.32 -5.84 -5.77
C PRO A 236 -1.88 -7.30 -5.63
N TRP A 237 -2.80 -8.23 -5.87
CA TRP A 237 -2.50 -9.66 -5.91
C TRP A 237 -3.14 -10.31 -7.13
N VAL A 238 -2.61 -11.44 -7.57
CA VAL A 238 -3.21 -12.18 -8.69
C VAL A 238 -4.39 -12.98 -8.16
N SER A 239 -5.60 -12.65 -8.59
CA SER A 239 -6.79 -13.41 -8.28
C SER A 239 -6.88 -14.64 -9.18
N ARG A 240 -7.04 -15.83 -8.60
CA ARG A 240 -7.33 -17.06 -9.36
C ARG A 240 -8.79 -17.14 -9.85
N VAL A 241 -9.60 -16.14 -9.58
CA VAL A 241 -11.04 -16.12 -9.92
C VAL A 241 -11.30 -15.97 -11.42
N GLN A 242 -10.28 -15.73 -12.25
CA GLN A 242 -10.47 -15.53 -13.70
C GLN A 242 -10.43 -16.82 -14.56
N THR A 243 -10.37 -18.02 -13.99
CA THR A 243 -10.21 -19.26 -14.77
C THR A 243 -11.40 -20.20 -14.75
N SER A 244 -12.60 -19.77 -14.45
CA SER A 244 -13.80 -20.58 -14.60
C SER A 244 -14.80 -19.95 -15.60
N GLN A 245 -14.39 -19.82 -16.86
CA GLN A 245 -15.31 -20.05 -17.95
C GLN A 245 -15.38 -21.57 -18.13
N GLU A 246 -16.38 -22.22 -17.53
CA GLU A 246 -16.76 -23.57 -17.91
C GLU A 246 -17.11 -23.56 -19.39
N PRO A 247 -16.57 -24.49 -20.20
CA PRO A 247 -17.10 -24.72 -21.53
C PRO A 247 -18.56 -25.18 -21.36
N GLY A 248 -19.49 -24.46 -21.98
CA GLY A 248 -20.88 -24.81 -22.00
C GLY A 248 -21.06 -26.27 -22.47
N PRO A 249 -22.16 -26.95 -22.03
CA PRO A 249 -22.40 -28.34 -22.42
C PRO A 249 -22.54 -28.39 -23.93
N ASP A 250 -21.68 -29.19 -24.53
CA ASP A 250 -21.73 -29.56 -25.95
C ASP A 250 -23.06 -30.28 -26.21
N ASN A 251 -23.99 -29.61 -26.80
CA ASN A 251 -25.23 -30.19 -27.28
C ASN A 251 -24.92 -31.02 -28.54
N GLY A 252 -24.34 -32.22 -28.32
CA GLY A 252 -24.20 -33.23 -29.34
C GLY A 252 -25.58 -33.61 -29.88
N MET A 253 -25.90 -33.09 -31.03
CA MET A 253 -27.02 -33.58 -31.88
C MET A 253 -26.85 -35.09 -32.14
N LEU A 254 -27.75 -35.85 -31.58
CA LEU A 254 -28.03 -37.20 -32.09
C LEU A 254 -28.78 -37.00 -33.42
N GLY A 255 -28.10 -37.29 -34.50
CA GLY A 255 -28.65 -37.41 -35.84
C GLY A 255 -28.55 -38.84 -36.34
N GLY A 256 -29.72 -39.39 -36.70
CA GLY A 256 -29.85 -40.45 -37.66
C GLY A 256 -29.75 -41.89 -37.20
#